data_8ca9209e68b47713ae08de8507be726f
#
_entry.id   8ca9209e68b47713ae08de8507be726f
#
_cell.length_a   1.000
_cell.length_b   1.000
_cell.length_c   1.000
_cell.angle_alpha   90.00
_cell.angle_beta   90.00
_cell.angle_gamma   90.00
#
_symmetry.space_group_name_H-M   'P 1'
#
loop_
_entity.id
_entity.type
_entity.pdbx_description
1 polymer ?
#
loop_
_entity_poly.entity_id
_entity_poly.type
_entity_poly.pdbx_seq_one_letter_code
_entity_poly.pdbx_strand_id
1 'polypeptide(L)'
;VVFPYRALMAGDEETGRELGEMCKAACGGQAQLKVIIESGELKAPALIQRASELAIEGGADFIKTSTGKVPVNATLEAAEIMLKAIKASGKDVGFKAAGGVRSAEDAAEYLALAADIMGPQWVTPEHFRFGASSLLNNLLNTLNGNADAVTNGGY
;
A
#
# COMPACT_ATOMS: atom_id res chain seq x y z
N VAL A 1 -7.00 0.02 -9.24
CA VAL A 1 -6.36 0.61 -10.43
C VAL A 1 -4.87 0.75 -10.18
N VAL A 2 -4.05 0.78 -11.24
CA VAL A 2 -2.61 1.09 -11.14
C VAL A 2 -2.42 2.55 -11.53
N PHE A 3 -1.70 3.29 -10.69
CA PHE A 3 -1.30 4.66 -10.93
C PHE A 3 -0.40 4.74 -12.18
N PRO A 4 -0.53 5.74 -13.05
CA PRO A 4 0.31 5.89 -14.24
C PRO A 4 1.71 6.40 -13.88
N TYR A 5 2.46 5.61 -13.09
CA TYR A 5 3.74 5.99 -12.52
C TYR A 5 4.78 6.41 -13.57
N ARG A 6 4.69 5.88 -14.80
CA ARG A 6 5.57 6.28 -15.90
C ARG A 6 5.31 7.70 -16.37
N ALA A 7 4.05 8.15 -16.36
CA ALA A 7 3.70 9.54 -16.68
C ALA A 7 4.30 10.48 -15.62
N LEU A 8 4.13 10.15 -14.33
CA LEU A 8 4.75 10.92 -13.24
C LEU A 8 6.28 10.99 -13.37
N MET A 9 6.95 9.88 -13.68
CA MET A 9 8.40 9.85 -13.90
C MET A 9 8.84 10.71 -15.09
N ALA A 10 7.95 10.93 -16.06
CA ALA A 10 8.16 11.84 -17.19
C ALA A 10 7.76 13.30 -16.89
N GLY A 11 7.32 13.60 -15.66
CA GLY A 11 6.93 14.94 -15.22
C GLY A 11 5.44 15.27 -15.41
N ASP A 12 4.62 14.31 -15.85
CA ASP A 12 3.17 14.47 -16.00
C ASP A 12 2.45 14.01 -14.73
N GLU A 13 2.11 14.96 -13.87
CA GLU A 13 1.38 14.73 -12.62
C GLU A 13 -0.14 14.66 -12.83
N GLU A 14 -0.65 15.39 -13.82
CA GLU A 14 -2.08 15.56 -14.05
C GLU A 14 -2.75 14.24 -14.44
N THR A 15 -2.14 13.47 -15.34
CA THR A 15 -2.65 12.15 -15.76
C THR A 15 -2.91 11.22 -14.55
N GLY A 16 -2.08 11.28 -13.50
CA GLY A 16 -2.26 10.46 -12.30
C GLY A 16 -3.47 10.87 -11.48
N ARG A 17 -3.66 12.17 -11.28
CA ARG A 17 -4.78 12.74 -10.53
C ARG A 17 -6.10 12.51 -11.27
N GLU A 18 -6.17 12.83 -12.57
CA GLU A 18 -7.35 12.65 -13.39
C GLU A 18 -7.81 11.18 -13.45
N LEU A 19 -6.88 10.24 -13.61
CA LEU A 19 -7.22 8.81 -13.60
C LEU A 19 -7.88 8.42 -12.27
N GLY A 20 -7.36 8.93 -11.15
CA GLY A 20 -7.94 8.72 -9.82
C GLY A 20 -9.38 9.24 -9.76
N GLU A 21 -9.61 10.48 -10.17
CA GLU A 21 -10.93 11.13 -10.20
C GLU A 21 -11.94 10.37 -11.07
N MET A 22 -11.53 9.96 -12.27
CA MET A 22 -12.36 9.15 -13.17
C MET A 22 -12.75 7.80 -12.55
N CYS A 23 -11.77 7.10 -11.94
CA CYS A 23 -12.02 5.83 -11.30
C CYS A 23 -12.90 6.00 -10.05
N LYS A 24 -12.69 7.05 -9.27
CA LYS A 24 -13.55 7.35 -8.11
C LYS A 24 -14.98 7.64 -8.51
N ALA A 25 -15.18 8.44 -9.54
CA ALA A 25 -16.51 8.70 -10.09
C ALA A 25 -17.20 7.41 -10.57
N ALA A 26 -16.46 6.52 -11.23
CA ALA A 26 -16.96 5.22 -11.66
C ALA A 26 -17.37 4.29 -10.51
N CYS A 27 -16.77 4.43 -9.33
CA CYS A 27 -17.16 3.66 -8.14
C CYS A 27 -18.57 4.00 -7.64
N GLY A 28 -19.10 5.18 -7.95
CA GLY A 28 -20.49 5.59 -7.67
C GLY A 28 -20.91 5.50 -6.20
N GLY A 29 -19.96 5.55 -5.27
CA GLY A 29 -20.19 5.36 -3.83
C GLY A 29 -20.46 3.91 -3.40
N GLN A 30 -20.47 2.95 -4.31
CA GLN A 30 -20.76 1.55 -4.04
C GLN A 30 -19.49 0.68 -3.87
N ALA A 31 -18.32 1.21 -4.22
CA ALA A 31 -17.05 0.52 -4.15
C ALA A 31 -15.94 1.46 -3.66
N GLN A 32 -14.93 0.86 -3.00
CA GLN A 32 -13.71 1.58 -2.62
C GLN A 32 -12.72 1.60 -3.79
N LEU A 33 -12.13 2.76 -4.04
CA LEU A 33 -11.02 2.91 -4.97
C LEU A 33 -9.70 2.62 -4.26
N LYS A 34 -8.96 1.62 -4.74
CA LYS A 34 -7.61 1.33 -4.30
C LYS A 34 -6.62 1.60 -5.43
N VAL A 35 -5.72 2.54 -5.21
CA VAL A 35 -4.70 2.95 -6.18
C VAL A 35 -3.36 2.32 -5.84
N ILE A 36 -2.77 1.59 -6.77
CA ILE A 36 -1.45 0.96 -6.65
C ILE A 36 -0.43 1.92 -7.22
N ILE A 37 0.47 2.46 -6.41
CA ILE A 37 1.46 3.45 -6.87
C ILE A 37 2.69 2.82 -7.52
N GLU A 38 2.90 1.51 -7.36
CA GLU A 38 4.06 0.74 -7.85
C GLU A 38 5.39 1.32 -7.35
N SER A 39 5.52 1.41 -6.03
CA SER A 39 6.63 2.06 -5.33
C SER A 39 8.01 1.54 -5.75
N GLY A 40 8.12 0.25 -6.10
CA GLY A 40 9.38 -0.36 -6.55
C GLY A 40 9.87 0.16 -7.91
N GLU A 41 8.97 0.65 -8.77
CA GLU A 41 9.34 1.28 -10.05
C GLU A 41 9.64 2.77 -9.88
N LEU A 42 8.96 3.45 -8.97
CA LEU A 42 9.22 4.86 -8.65
C LEU A 42 10.59 5.08 -8.02
N LYS A 43 11.04 4.18 -7.15
CA LYS A 43 12.37 4.15 -6.49
C LYS A 43 12.67 5.37 -5.61
N ALA A 44 12.61 6.57 -6.18
CA ALA A 44 12.96 7.80 -5.47
C ALA A 44 11.90 8.17 -4.42
N PRO A 45 12.29 8.48 -3.16
CA PRO A 45 11.38 8.88 -2.10
C PRO A 45 10.42 10.00 -2.49
N ALA A 46 10.92 11.02 -3.19
CA ALA A 46 10.11 12.14 -3.65
C ALA A 46 9.00 11.72 -4.64
N LEU A 47 9.28 10.76 -5.53
CA LEU A 47 8.30 10.23 -6.48
C LEU A 47 7.26 9.35 -5.78
N ILE A 48 7.68 8.54 -4.79
CA ILE A 48 6.76 7.74 -3.97
C ILE A 48 5.81 8.65 -3.19
N GLN A 49 6.35 9.71 -2.57
CA GLN A 49 5.55 10.71 -1.88
C GLN A 49 4.56 11.37 -2.85
N ARG A 50 5.04 11.87 -3.98
CA ARG A 50 4.19 12.59 -4.94
C ARG A 50 3.10 11.71 -5.55
N ALA A 51 3.41 10.46 -5.91
CA ALA A 51 2.41 9.50 -6.38
C ALA A 51 1.34 9.22 -5.32
N SER A 52 1.74 9.13 -4.04
CA SER A 52 0.79 8.95 -2.93
C SER A 52 -0.14 10.15 -2.78
N GLU A 53 0.39 11.36 -2.82
CA GLU A 53 -0.38 12.60 -2.76
C GLU A 53 -1.38 12.69 -3.90
N LEU A 54 -0.94 12.49 -5.15
CA LEU A 54 -1.80 12.54 -6.34
C LEU A 54 -2.89 11.47 -6.32
N ALA A 55 -2.58 10.26 -5.85
CA ALA A 55 -3.58 9.21 -5.68
C ALA A 55 -4.65 9.60 -4.64
N ILE A 56 -4.24 10.20 -3.53
CA ILE A 56 -5.14 10.69 -2.47
C ILE A 56 -5.96 11.91 -2.97
N GLU A 57 -5.34 12.83 -3.68
CA GLU A 57 -6.00 13.96 -4.32
C GLU A 57 -7.09 13.49 -5.29
N GLY A 58 -6.79 12.49 -6.12
CA GLY A 58 -7.70 11.84 -7.07
C GLY A 58 -8.80 10.98 -6.42
N GLY A 59 -8.89 10.93 -5.09
CA GLY A 59 -10.00 10.31 -4.36
C GLY A 59 -9.81 8.83 -4.02
N ALA A 60 -8.58 8.35 -3.94
CA ALA A 60 -8.30 7.00 -3.46
C ALA A 60 -8.81 6.79 -2.03
N ASP A 61 -9.53 5.70 -1.78
CA ASP A 61 -9.89 5.23 -0.44
C ASP A 61 -8.76 4.43 0.19
N PHE A 62 -7.90 3.82 -0.65
CA PHE A 62 -6.68 3.13 -0.26
C PHE A 62 -5.56 3.44 -1.24
N ILE A 63 -4.34 3.62 -0.72
CA ILE A 63 -3.14 3.52 -1.53
C ILE A 63 -2.41 2.21 -1.22
N LYS A 64 -1.89 1.58 -2.27
CA LYS A 64 -1.23 0.27 -2.20
C LYS A 64 0.17 0.37 -2.80
N THR A 65 1.15 -0.30 -2.18
CA THR A 65 2.54 -0.24 -2.61
C THR A 65 2.75 -0.78 -4.03
N SER A 66 2.29 -1.99 -4.32
CA SER A 66 2.78 -2.75 -5.47
C SER A 66 1.74 -3.69 -6.07
N THR A 67 1.89 -3.99 -7.36
CA THR A 67 1.10 -5.02 -8.06
C THR A 67 1.52 -6.44 -7.66
N GLY A 68 2.78 -6.64 -7.27
CA GLY A 68 3.39 -7.95 -7.11
C GLY A 68 3.99 -8.50 -8.41
N LYS A 69 4.05 -7.70 -9.49
CA LYS A 69 4.53 -8.12 -10.82
C LYS A 69 5.86 -7.48 -11.22
N VAL A 70 6.47 -6.72 -10.32
CA VAL A 70 7.76 -6.07 -10.49
C VAL A 70 8.79 -6.65 -9.52
N PRO A 71 10.11 -6.50 -9.78
CA PRO A 71 11.15 -7.09 -8.94
C PRO A 71 11.15 -6.60 -7.49
N VAL A 72 10.86 -5.31 -7.27
CA VAL A 72 10.79 -4.69 -5.93
C VAL A 72 9.35 -4.37 -5.63
N ASN A 73 8.87 -4.85 -4.48
CA ASN A 73 7.49 -4.64 -4.05
C ASN A 73 7.43 -3.76 -2.78
N ALA A 74 6.67 -4.16 -1.74
CA ALA A 74 6.61 -3.41 -0.50
C ALA A 74 7.96 -3.35 0.19
N THR A 75 8.33 -2.16 0.69
CA THR A 75 9.46 -1.93 1.60
C THR A 75 8.99 -1.07 2.76
N LEU A 76 9.64 -1.17 3.91
CA LEU A 76 9.32 -0.33 5.08
C LEU A 76 9.54 1.15 4.77
N GLU A 77 10.58 1.49 3.98
CA GLU A 77 10.84 2.86 3.55
C GLU A 77 9.66 3.42 2.71
N ALA A 78 9.20 2.67 1.70
CA ALA A 78 8.05 3.10 0.90
C ALA A 78 6.78 3.21 1.76
N ALA A 79 6.56 2.26 2.68
CA ALA A 79 5.43 2.28 3.60
C ALA A 79 5.46 3.52 4.50
N GLU A 80 6.62 3.89 5.03
CA GLU A 80 6.79 5.09 5.85
C GLU A 80 6.40 6.37 5.10
N ILE A 81 6.90 6.51 3.86
CA ILE A 81 6.59 7.67 3.01
C ILE A 81 5.09 7.74 2.73
N MET A 82 4.47 6.61 2.35
CA MET A 82 3.05 6.53 2.02
C MET A 82 2.17 6.84 3.25
N LEU A 83 2.49 6.28 4.41
CA LEU A 83 1.77 6.54 5.66
C LEU A 83 1.88 8.02 6.09
N LYS A 84 3.06 8.62 5.93
CA LYS A 84 3.25 10.07 6.17
C LYS A 84 2.42 10.92 5.20
N ALA A 85 2.32 10.54 3.93
CA ALA A 85 1.46 11.22 2.96
C ALA A 85 -0.03 11.12 3.34
N ILE A 86 -0.50 9.93 3.76
CA ILE A 86 -1.86 9.75 4.28
C ILE A 86 -2.09 10.69 5.47
N LYS A 87 -1.20 10.67 6.46
CA LYS A 87 -1.32 11.52 7.67
C LYS A 87 -1.37 13.00 7.33
N ALA A 88 -0.48 13.45 6.45
CA ALA A 88 -0.40 14.85 6.02
C ALA A 88 -1.65 15.32 5.26
N SER A 89 -2.31 14.41 4.52
CA SER A 89 -3.52 14.74 3.76
C SER A 89 -4.72 15.10 4.64
N GLY A 90 -4.76 14.62 5.88
CA GLY A 90 -5.90 14.75 6.78
C GLY A 90 -7.17 14.03 6.31
N LYS A 91 -7.09 13.23 5.24
CA LYS A 91 -8.22 12.47 4.68
C LYS A 91 -8.28 11.06 5.28
N ASP A 92 -9.47 10.49 5.24
CA ASP A 92 -9.72 9.09 5.64
C ASP A 92 -9.31 8.14 4.52
N VAL A 93 -8.02 7.78 4.47
CA VAL A 93 -7.42 6.93 3.44
C VAL A 93 -6.66 5.80 4.10
N GLY A 94 -6.87 4.58 3.63
CA GLY A 94 -6.18 3.39 4.11
C GLY A 94 -4.88 3.10 3.33
N PHE A 95 -4.06 2.25 3.94
CA PHE A 95 -2.79 1.76 3.39
C PHE A 95 -2.82 0.25 3.16
N LYS A 96 -2.22 -0.22 2.07
CA LYS A 96 -2.03 -1.65 1.82
C LYS A 96 -0.59 -1.96 1.41
N ALA A 97 0.13 -2.70 2.27
CA ALA A 97 1.40 -3.31 1.91
C ALA A 97 1.16 -4.57 1.05
N ALA A 98 1.84 -4.69 -0.09
CA ALA A 98 1.64 -5.82 -0.99
C ALA A 98 2.95 -6.29 -1.63
N GLY A 99 3.15 -7.61 -1.59
CA GLY A 99 4.35 -8.28 -2.08
C GLY A 99 5.53 -8.17 -1.11
N GLY A 100 6.22 -9.27 -0.88
CA GLY A 100 7.39 -9.32 -0.01
C GLY A 100 7.12 -9.57 1.48
N VAL A 101 5.89 -9.35 1.97
CA VAL A 101 5.52 -9.64 3.37
C VAL A 101 5.12 -11.11 3.47
N ARG A 102 5.92 -11.93 4.14
CA ARG A 102 5.78 -13.39 4.14
C ARG A 102 5.58 -14.00 5.51
N SER A 103 6.24 -13.45 6.53
CA SER A 103 6.21 -13.97 7.90
C SER A 103 5.38 -13.09 8.84
N ALA A 104 5.10 -13.61 10.04
CA ALA A 104 4.47 -12.85 11.10
C ALA A 104 5.36 -11.69 11.56
N GLU A 105 6.68 -11.90 11.56
CA GLU A 105 7.69 -10.90 11.91
C GLU A 105 7.70 -9.77 10.90
N ASP A 106 7.74 -10.08 9.58
CA ASP A 106 7.61 -9.06 8.53
C ASP A 106 6.34 -8.22 8.73
N ALA A 107 5.21 -8.88 8.96
CA ALA A 107 3.93 -8.19 9.17
C ALA A 107 3.96 -7.30 10.42
N ALA A 108 4.58 -7.76 11.51
CA ALA A 108 4.69 -7.00 12.75
C ALA A 108 5.47 -5.68 12.56
N GLU A 109 6.53 -5.67 11.74
CA GLU A 109 7.29 -4.46 11.43
C GLU A 109 6.42 -3.40 10.72
N TYR A 110 5.61 -3.80 9.74
CA TYR A 110 4.68 -2.88 9.06
C TYR A 110 3.58 -2.37 9.99
N LEU A 111 3.04 -3.23 10.88
CA LEU A 111 2.02 -2.82 11.85
C LEU A 111 2.59 -1.85 12.87
N ALA A 112 3.79 -2.10 13.38
CA ALA A 112 4.49 -1.21 14.30
C ALA A 112 4.75 0.16 13.66
N LEU A 113 5.28 0.18 12.43
CA LEU A 113 5.50 1.40 11.66
C LEU A 113 4.21 2.21 11.47
N ALA A 114 3.11 1.54 11.14
CA ALA A 114 1.82 2.20 10.98
C ALA A 114 1.30 2.75 12.31
N ALA A 115 1.44 2.01 13.41
CA ALA A 115 1.05 2.47 14.74
C ALA A 115 1.87 3.68 15.21
N ASP A 116 3.17 3.71 14.93
CA ASP A 116 4.04 4.83 15.28
C ASP A 116 3.67 6.12 14.53
N ILE A 117 3.35 6.00 13.24
CA ILE A 117 3.04 7.17 12.41
C ILE A 117 1.60 7.64 12.62
N MET A 118 0.64 6.73 12.56
CA MET A 118 -0.80 7.03 12.52
C MET A 118 -1.47 6.95 13.88
N GLY A 119 -0.84 6.28 14.83
CA GLY A 119 -1.42 5.90 16.12
C GLY A 119 -1.99 4.46 16.11
N PRO A 120 -1.94 3.75 17.26
CA PRO A 120 -2.33 2.34 17.32
C PRO A 120 -3.80 2.10 17.00
N GLN A 121 -4.68 3.08 17.26
CA GLN A 121 -6.12 2.98 16.99
C GLN A 121 -6.46 3.04 15.50
N TRP A 122 -5.54 3.53 14.67
CA TRP A 122 -5.72 3.59 13.22
C TRP A 122 -5.46 2.23 12.55
N VAL A 123 -4.71 1.34 13.19
CA VAL A 123 -4.31 0.04 12.63
C VAL A 123 -5.48 -0.95 12.74
N THR A 124 -6.46 -0.80 11.87
CA THR A 124 -7.67 -1.61 11.78
C THR A 124 -7.90 -2.10 10.35
N PRO A 125 -8.73 -3.12 10.09
CA PRO A 125 -9.01 -3.60 8.73
C PRO A 125 -9.60 -2.54 7.79
N GLU A 126 -10.18 -1.48 8.34
CA GLU A 126 -10.71 -0.34 7.60
C GLU A 126 -9.60 0.51 7.00
N HIS A 127 -8.43 0.57 7.67
CA HIS A 127 -7.32 1.45 7.26
C HIS A 127 -6.04 0.73 6.87
N PHE A 128 -5.79 -0.48 7.40
CA PHE A 128 -4.56 -1.21 7.14
C PHE A 128 -4.84 -2.62 6.61
N ARG A 129 -4.20 -2.98 5.49
CA ARG A 129 -4.33 -4.32 4.90
C ARG A 129 -3.01 -4.82 4.36
N PHE A 130 -2.85 -6.15 4.35
CA PHE A 130 -1.79 -6.82 3.61
C PHE A 130 -2.31 -7.42 2.31
N GLY A 131 -1.47 -7.43 1.28
CA GLY A 131 -1.68 -8.16 0.04
C GLY A 131 -0.63 -9.25 -0.09
N ALA A 132 -0.96 -10.46 0.33
CA ALA A 132 -0.03 -11.59 0.37
C ALA A 132 -0.77 -12.90 0.15
N SER A 133 -0.07 -13.92 -0.37
CA SER A 133 -0.60 -15.27 -0.52
C SER A 133 -0.14 -16.20 0.61
N SER A 134 1.15 -16.22 0.93
CA SER A 134 1.73 -17.10 1.94
C SER A 134 1.57 -16.59 3.37
N LEU A 135 1.47 -15.28 3.58
CA LEU A 135 1.38 -14.68 4.91
C LEU A 135 0.22 -15.26 5.74
N LEU A 136 -0.96 -15.44 5.13
CA LEU A 136 -2.10 -15.99 5.86
C LEU A 136 -1.81 -17.38 6.42
N ASN A 137 -1.23 -18.26 5.61
CA ASN A 137 -0.87 -19.60 6.05
C ASN A 137 0.20 -19.56 7.14
N ASN A 138 1.19 -18.67 7.02
CA ASN A 138 2.25 -18.51 8.00
C ASN A 138 1.71 -17.97 9.33
N LEU A 139 0.79 -17.00 9.30
CA LEU A 139 0.11 -16.52 10.50
C LEU A 139 -0.72 -17.63 11.18
N LEU A 140 -1.46 -18.43 10.41
CA LEU A 140 -2.22 -19.57 10.93
C LEU A 140 -1.30 -20.62 11.53
N ASN A 141 -0.15 -20.91 10.90
CA ASN A 141 0.86 -21.82 11.44
C ASN A 141 1.42 -21.30 12.78
N THR A 142 1.71 -20.01 12.87
CA THR A 142 2.17 -19.37 14.12
C THR A 142 1.14 -19.52 15.24
N LEU A 143 -0.14 -19.25 14.93
CA LEU A 143 -1.24 -19.39 15.91
C LEU A 143 -1.43 -20.83 16.37
N ASN A 144 -1.17 -21.81 15.50
CA ASN A 144 -1.31 -23.23 15.81
C ASN A 144 -0.05 -23.85 16.44
N GLY A 145 0.97 -23.05 16.75
CA GLY A 145 2.24 -23.53 17.34
C GLY A 145 3.17 -24.23 16.36
N ASN A 146 2.93 -24.12 15.04
CA ASN A 146 3.71 -24.72 13.95
C ASN A 146 4.60 -23.66 13.25
N ALA A 147 5.25 -22.79 14.03
CA ALA A 147 6.01 -21.64 13.51
C ALA A 147 7.13 -22.01 12.52
N ASP A 148 7.65 -23.23 12.59
CA ASP A 148 8.76 -23.71 11.72
C ASP A 148 8.29 -24.11 10.30
N ALA A 149 6.99 -24.17 10.04
CA ALA A 149 6.43 -24.55 8.74
C ALA A 149 6.21 -23.30 7.84
N VAL A 150 7.28 -22.54 7.56
CA VAL A 150 7.21 -21.38 6.66
C VAL A 150 7.03 -21.86 5.22
N THR A 151 5.86 -21.62 4.63
CA THR A 151 5.62 -21.90 3.23
C THR A 151 6.16 -20.77 2.35
N ASN A 152 7.18 -21.06 1.55
CA ASN A 152 7.68 -20.15 0.50
C ASN A 152 6.75 -20.17 -0.71
N GLY A 153 5.65 -19.45 -0.63
CA GLY A 153 4.76 -19.20 -1.77
C GLY A 153 5.13 -17.91 -2.48
N GLY A 154 5.40 -17.98 -3.77
CA GLY A 154 5.72 -16.80 -4.56
C GLY A 154 4.52 -15.87 -4.73
N TYR A 155 4.73 -14.60 -4.47
CA TYR A 155 3.94 -13.45 -4.89
C TYR A 155 4.86 -12.25 -4.92
#